data_c6e8fb6876d3ab7c00114996f98f68b3
#
_entry.id   c6e8fb6876d3ab7c00114996f98f68b3
#
_cell.length_a   1.000
_cell.length_b   1.000
_cell.length_c   1.000
_cell.angle_alpha   90.00
_cell.angle_beta   90.00
_cell.angle_gamma   90.00
#
_symmetry.space_group_name_H-M   'P 1'
#
loop_
_entity.id
_entity.type
_entity.pdbx_description
1 polymer ?
#
loop_
_entity_poly.entity_id
_entity_poly.type
_entity_poly.pdbx_seq_one_letter_code
_entity_poly.pdbx_strand_id
1 'polypeptide(L)'
;MHTLTESLADNLRLLPLARPVAEVDPNAVVVSTADCALTYAELDRWSNRLARLLLGIGAGANSRVAIVITDEIESVVAERAIVKIGGTPVPAAADGTFLLGTTFGVTTKAQRGELTDAISWLVLDDRSTLQRYLAGSDAPLTEADQLPLAA
;
A
#
# COMPACT_ATOMS: atom_id res chain seq x y z
N MET A 1 -26.57 -14.63 4.83
CA MET A 1 -26.36 -14.32 4.30
C MET A 1 -26.13 -13.74 3.97
N HIS A 2 -26.04 -13.64 4.22
CA HIS A 2 -25.65 -13.14 3.77
C HIS A 2 -25.41 -12.85 3.43
N THR A 3 -25.36 -12.66 3.89
CA THR A 3 -24.97 -12.41 3.28
C THR A 3 -24.37 -12.34 2.70
N LEU A 4 -24.37 -12.48 2.76
CA LEU A 4 -23.59 -12.35 2.16
C LEU A 4 -23.41 -11.72 1.41
N THR A 5 -23.66 -11.50 1.41
CA THR A 5 -23.34 -10.69 0.57
C THR A 5 -23.30 -9.44 0.86
N GLU A 6 -23.72 -9.21 1.53
CA GLU A 6 -23.51 -8.31 1.79
C GLU A 6 -22.75 -7.48 2.21
N SER A 7 -23.49 -6.67 2.79
CA SER A 7 -22.31 -6.27 3.40
C SER A 7 -21.20 -6.83 2.64
N LEU A 8 -21.52 -7.25 1.56
CA LEU A 8 -20.56 -7.90 0.74
C LEU A 8 -19.46 -6.99 0.30
N ALA A 9 -19.74 -5.68 0.12
CA ALA A 9 -18.68 -4.75 -0.24
C ALA A 9 -17.60 -4.70 0.81
N ASP A 10 -17.97 -4.60 2.06
CA ASP A 10 -16.97 -4.61 3.14
C ASP A 10 -16.28 -5.93 3.24
N ASN A 11 -17.02 -7.00 3.06
CA ASN A 11 -16.44 -8.33 3.12
C ASN A 11 -15.48 -8.56 1.98
N LEU A 12 -15.77 -8.01 0.81
CA LEU A 12 -14.86 -8.15 -0.33
C LEU A 12 -13.55 -7.45 -0.08
N ARG A 13 -13.57 -6.34 0.65
CA ARG A 13 -12.34 -5.67 0.99
C ARG A 13 -11.51 -6.44 2.00
N LEU A 14 -12.17 -6.94 3.02
CA LEU A 14 -11.46 -7.55 4.13
C LEU A 14 -11.08 -8.99 3.87
N LEU A 15 -11.98 -9.76 3.30
CA LEU A 15 -11.72 -11.18 3.14
C LEU A 15 -10.54 -11.49 2.24
N PRO A 16 -10.39 -10.86 1.07
CA PRO A 16 -9.22 -11.15 0.24
C PRO A 16 -7.91 -10.80 0.92
N LEU A 17 -7.88 -9.70 1.67
CA LEU A 17 -6.65 -9.28 2.34
C LEU A 17 -6.35 -10.13 3.57
N ALA A 18 -7.37 -10.67 4.21
CA ALA A 18 -7.19 -11.49 5.41
C ALA A 18 -6.85 -12.94 5.10
N ARG A 19 -7.14 -13.39 3.89
CA ARG A 19 -6.92 -14.80 3.52
C ARG A 19 -5.46 -15.04 3.18
N PRO A 20 -4.92 -16.19 3.56
CA PRO A 20 -3.58 -16.55 3.11
C PRO A 20 -3.51 -16.59 1.60
N VAL A 21 -2.40 -16.09 1.06
CA VAL A 21 -2.22 -16.06 -0.39
C VAL A 21 -2.32 -17.46 -0.99
N ALA A 22 -1.86 -18.49 -0.26
CA ALA A 22 -1.89 -19.86 -0.76
C ALA A 22 -3.28 -20.38 -1.01
N GLU A 23 -4.31 -19.76 -0.40
CA GLU A 23 -5.70 -20.18 -0.56
C GLU A 23 -6.42 -19.43 -1.69
N VAL A 24 -5.71 -18.55 -2.37
CA VAL A 24 -6.31 -17.71 -3.40
C VAL A 24 -5.65 -18.02 -4.73
N ASP A 25 -6.46 -18.14 -5.79
CA ASP A 25 -5.93 -18.29 -7.13
C ASP A 25 -5.09 -17.05 -7.46
N PRO A 26 -3.78 -17.22 -7.71
CA PRO A 26 -2.93 -16.07 -7.98
C PRO A 26 -3.32 -15.30 -9.25
N ASN A 27 -4.05 -15.93 -10.14
CA ASN A 27 -4.49 -15.28 -11.37
C ASN A 27 -5.87 -14.65 -11.26
N ALA A 28 -6.52 -14.78 -10.10
CA ALA A 28 -7.81 -14.14 -9.89
C ALA A 28 -7.61 -12.63 -9.77
N VAL A 29 -8.57 -11.87 -10.29
CA VAL A 29 -8.50 -10.42 -10.28
C VAL A 29 -8.96 -9.90 -8.91
N VAL A 30 -8.15 -9.02 -8.32
CA VAL A 30 -8.47 -8.39 -7.04
C VAL A 30 -9.24 -7.10 -7.26
N VAL A 31 -8.80 -6.31 -8.23
CA VAL A 31 -9.39 -5.02 -8.53
C VAL A 31 -9.24 -4.75 -10.02
N SER A 32 -10.21 -4.10 -10.60
CA SER A 32 -10.11 -3.71 -12.00
C SER A 32 -10.68 -2.30 -12.19
N THR A 33 -10.09 -1.59 -13.14
CA THR A 33 -10.57 -0.31 -13.60
C THR A 33 -10.92 -0.44 -15.08
N ALA A 34 -11.37 0.65 -15.71
CA ALA A 34 -11.72 0.59 -17.12
C ALA A 34 -10.54 0.18 -18.00
N ASP A 35 -9.31 0.52 -17.57
CA ASP A 35 -8.12 0.33 -18.41
C ASP A 35 -7.22 -0.81 -17.94
N CYS A 36 -7.42 -1.33 -16.76
CA CYS A 36 -6.45 -2.24 -16.16
C CYS A 36 -7.10 -3.15 -15.13
N ALA A 37 -6.53 -4.32 -14.97
CA ALA A 37 -6.95 -5.27 -13.94
C ALA A 37 -5.70 -5.72 -13.18
N LEU A 38 -5.86 -5.94 -11.88
CA LEU A 38 -4.78 -6.36 -11.00
C LEU A 38 -5.10 -7.75 -10.47
N THR A 39 -4.22 -8.71 -10.70
CA THR A 39 -4.36 -10.05 -10.14
C THR A 39 -3.71 -10.13 -8.76
N TYR A 40 -4.03 -11.19 -8.01
CA TYR A 40 -3.39 -11.39 -6.71
C TYR A 40 -1.88 -11.55 -6.86
N ALA A 41 -1.41 -12.22 -7.91
CA ALA A 41 0.02 -12.37 -8.13
C ALA A 41 0.69 -11.02 -8.36
N GLU A 42 0.05 -10.16 -9.15
CA GLU A 42 0.58 -8.82 -9.40
C GLU A 42 0.54 -7.97 -8.14
N LEU A 43 -0.58 -8.03 -7.40
CA LEU A 43 -0.69 -7.30 -6.15
C LEU A 43 0.44 -7.71 -5.20
N ASP A 44 0.71 -9.00 -5.10
CA ASP A 44 1.76 -9.49 -4.22
C ASP A 44 3.13 -8.95 -4.63
N ARG A 45 3.48 -9.06 -5.91
CA ARG A 45 4.78 -8.60 -6.40
C ARG A 45 4.93 -7.08 -6.26
N TRP A 46 3.91 -6.34 -6.68
CA TRP A 46 3.99 -4.88 -6.65
C TRP A 46 4.03 -4.34 -5.23
N SER A 47 3.24 -4.94 -4.33
CA SER A 47 3.26 -4.52 -2.94
C SER A 47 4.56 -4.91 -2.25
N ASN A 48 5.20 -6.01 -2.65
CA ASN A 48 6.53 -6.36 -2.11
C ASN A 48 7.56 -5.29 -2.45
N ARG A 49 7.56 -4.80 -3.70
CA ARG A 49 8.46 -3.73 -4.11
C ARG A 49 8.21 -2.45 -3.35
N LEU A 50 6.93 -2.07 -3.24
CA LEU A 50 6.59 -0.83 -2.55
C LEU A 50 6.89 -0.92 -1.06
N ALA A 51 6.65 -2.09 -0.47
CA ALA A 51 6.97 -2.32 0.94
C ALA A 51 8.46 -2.08 1.21
N ARG A 52 9.33 -2.54 0.31
CA ARG A 52 10.76 -2.31 0.47
C ARG A 52 11.13 -0.83 0.38
N LEU A 53 10.45 -0.08 -0.48
CA LEU A 53 10.67 1.37 -0.53
C LEU A 53 10.24 2.03 0.76
N LEU A 54 9.11 1.62 1.31
CA LEU A 54 8.63 2.16 2.58
C LEU A 54 9.60 1.87 3.71
N LEU A 55 10.10 0.64 3.78
CA LEU A 55 11.13 0.31 4.77
C LEU A 55 12.37 1.16 4.57
N GLY A 56 12.72 1.43 3.32
CA GLY A 56 13.90 2.24 3.00
C GLY A 56 13.82 3.68 3.46
N ILE A 57 12.61 4.24 3.58
CA ILE A 57 12.45 5.60 4.09
C ILE A 57 12.21 5.64 5.60
N GLY A 58 12.22 4.49 6.25
CA GLY A 58 12.12 4.43 7.70
C GLY A 58 10.78 3.98 8.24
N ALA A 59 9.81 3.71 7.39
CA ALA A 59 8.52 3.19 7.83
C ALA A 59 8.68 1.72 8.23
N GLY A 60 7.85 1.24 9.11
CA GLY A 60 7.93 -0.15 9.55
C GLY A 60 6.78 -0.51 10.46
N ALA A 61 7.00 -1.50 11.31
CA ALA A 61 5.99 -1.95 12.25
C ALA A 61 5.49 -0.77 13.09
N ASN A 62 4.19 -0.68 13.23
CA ASN A 62 3.52 0.37 14.01
C ASN A 62 3.57 1.76 13.39
N SER A 63 4.12 1.92 12.19
CA SER A 63 4.05 3.19 11.48
C SER A 63 2.64 3.44 10.99
N ARG A 64 2.21 4.71 11.04
CA ARG A 64 0.97 5.14 10.41
C ARG A 64 1.34 5.80 9.10
N VAL A 65 0.82 5.30 8.01
CA VAL A 65 1.20 5.73 6.67
C VAL A 65 -0.04 6.21 5.93
N ALA A 66 -0.04 7.49 5.59
CA ALA A 66 -1.17 8.07 4.85
C ALA A 66 -1.16 7.60 3.40
N ILE A 67 -2.34 7.46 2.83
CA ILE A 67 -2.48 7.16 1.40
C ILE A 67 -3.30 8.28 0.77
N VAL A 68 -2.68 9.00 -0.16
CA VAL A 68 -3.36 10.05 -0.92
C VAL A 68 -3.10 9.77 -2.39
N ILE A 69 -3.85 8.83 -2.93
CA ILE A 69 -3.68 8.34 -4.30
C ILE A 69 -5.06 8.23 -4.93
N THR A 70 -5.20 8.80 -6.12
CA THR A 70 -6.47 8.77 -6.85
C THR A 70 -6.68 7.46 -7.58
N ASP A 71 -5.62 6.88 -8.12
CA ASP A 71 -5.71 5.64 -8.89
C ASP A 71 -6.04 4.48 -7.96
N GLU A 72 -7.10 3.75 -8.30
CA GLU A 72 -7.58 2.67 -7.45
C GLU A 72 -6.57 1.53 -7.31
N ILE A 73 -5.92 1.17 -8.39
CA ILE A 73 -4.95 0.09 -8.39
C ILE A 73 -3.74 0.46 -7.55
N GLU A 74 -3.21 1.66 -7.75
CA GLU A 74 -2.07 2.13 -6.95
C GLU A 74 -2.43 2.21 -5.47
N SER A 75 -3.65 2.63 -5.17
CA SER A 75 -4.11 2.73 -3.79
C SER A 75 -4.16 1.36 -3.11
N VAL A 76 -4.64 0.34 -3.82
CA VAL A 76 -4.70 -1.02 -3.30
C VAL A 76 -3.29 -1.57 -3.07
N VAL A 77 -2.38 -1.33 -4.00
CA VAL A 77 -0.99 -1.75 -3.86
C VAL A 77 -0.35 -1.08 -2.64
N ALA A 78 -0.60 0.21 -2.46
CA ALA A 78 -0.04 0.95 -1.32
C ALA A 78 -0.60 0.41 0.00
N GLU A 79 -1.89 0.17 0.07
CA GLU A 79 -2.52 -0.36 1.28
C GLU A 79 -1.89 -1.71 1.64
N ARG A 80 -1.75 -2.58 0.66
CA ARG A 80 -1.17 -3.90 0.90
C ARG A 80 0.28 -3.82 1.34
N ALA A 81 1.05 -2.93 0.73
CA ALA A 81 2.45 -2.74 1.09
C ALA A 81 2.59 -2.27 2.54
N ILE A 82 1.74 -1.34 2.96
CA ILE A 82 1.77 -0.83 4.34
C ILE A 82 1.46 -1.96 5.32
N VAL A 83 0.47 -2.77 5.01
CA VAL A 83 0.13 -3.92 5.87
C VAL A 83 1.30 -4.90 5.95
N LYS A 84 1.99 -5.13 4.84
CA LYS A 84 3.12 -6.06 4.81
C LYS A 84 4.28 -5.66 5.71
N ILE A 85 4.49 -4.37 5.91
CA ILE A 85 5.55 -3.91 6.81
C ILE A 85 5.08 -3.75 8.27
N GLY A 86 3.84 -4.14 8.53
CA GLY A 86 3.28 -4.02 9.89
C GLY A 86 2.76 -2.64 10.22
N GLY A 87 2.60 -1.79 9.22
CA GLY A 87 2.07 -0.44 9.42
C GLY A 87 0.55 -0.40 9.32
N THR A 88 0.01 0.79 9.55
CA THR A 88 -1.42 1.04 9.47
C THR A 88 -1.71 2.07 8.39
N PRO A 89 -2.53 1.74 7.38
CA PRO A 89 -2.93 2.73 6.38
C PRO A 89 -3.84 3.78 7.01
N VAL A 90 -3.63 5.03 6.65
CA VAL A 90 -4.37 6.16 7.23
C VAL A 90 -5.01 6.99 6.12
N PRO A 91 -6.34 7.09 6.07
CA PRO A 91 -6.99 7.99 5.12
C PRO A 91 -6.97 9.42 5.65
N ALA A 92 -7.10 10.39 4.75
CA ALA A 92 -7.27 11.76 5.14
C ALA A 92 -8.67 11.95 5.74
N ALA A 93 -8.78 12.80 6.75
CA ALA A 93 -10.07 13.22 7.27
C ALA A 93 -10.74 14.16 6.27
N ALA A 94 -12.03 14.44 6.49
CA ALA A 94 -12.80 15.29 5.57
C ALA A 94 -12.19 16.68 5.37
N ASP A 95 -11.48 17.19 6.38
CA ASP A 95 -10.81 18.49 6.31
C ASP A 95 -9.37 18.41 5.79
N GLY A 96 -8.94 17.24 5.31
CA GLY A 96 -7.60 17.05 4.77
C GLY A 96 -6.53 16.74 5.80
N THR A 97 -6.90 16.59 7.06
CA THR A 97 -5.93 16.24 8.11
C THR A 97 -5.78 14.74 8.22
N PHE A 98 -4.73 14.31 8.91
CA PHE A 98 -4.44 12.90 9.12
C PHE A 98 -4.42 12.58 10.60
N LEU A 99 -4.62 11.30 10.90
CA LEU A 99 -4.58 10.82 12.27
C LEU A 99 -3.27 11.22 12.93
N LEU A 100 -3.37 11.66 14.17
CA LEU A 100 -2.19 12.05 14.95
C LEU A 100 -1.21 10.88 15.02
N GLY A 101 0.06 11.17 14.82
CA GLY A 101 1.09 10.15 14.79
C GLY A 101 1.38 9.62 13.40
N THR A 102 0.69 10.13 12.38
CA THR A 102 1.01 9.79 11.00
C THR A 102 2.26 10.55 10.59
N THR A 103 3.33 9.81 10.26
CA THR A 103 4.63 10.42 9.94
C THR A 103 5.09 10.12 8.52
N PHE A 104 4.49 9.14 7.86
CA PHE A 104 4.82 8.75 6.50
C PHE A 104 3.58 8.80 5.64
N GLY A 105 3.76 8.95 4.33
CA GLY A 105 2.65 8.90 3.41
C GLY A 105 3.08 8.50 2.01
N VAL A 106 2.11 8.06 1.23
CA VAL A 106 2.30 7.67 -0.16
C VAL A 106 1.35 8.50 -1.00
N THR A 107 1.86 9.13 -2.04
CA THR A 107 1.07 10.00 -2.90
C THR A 107 1.64 10.02 -4.32
N THR A 108 1.11 10.90 -5.15
CA THR A 108 1.59 11.14 -6.51
C THR A 108 1.91 12.62 -6.69
N LYS A 109 2.63 12.96 -7.76
CA LYS A 109 3.00 14.35 -8.04
C LYS A 109 1.78 15.25 -8.13
N ALA A 110 0.68 14.74 -8.71
CA ALA A 110 -0.51 15.53 -8.91
C ALA A 110 -1.09 16.06 -7.60
N GLN A 111 -0.88 15.34 -6.51
CA GLN A 111 -1.47 15.70 -5.23
C GLN A 111 -0.46 16.22 -4.22
N ARG A 112 0.83 16.01 -4.47
CA ARG A 112 1.88 16.35 -3.49
C ARG A 112 1.87 17.81 -3.08
N GLY A 113 1.63 18.70 -4.02
CA GLY A 113 1.71 20.15 -3.76
C GLY A 113 0.66 20.66 -2.79
N GLU A 114 -0.41 19.91 -2.59
CA GLU A 114 -1.49 20.31 -1.68
C GLU A 114 -1.38 19.66 -0.31
N LEU A 115 -0.32 18.90 -0.06
CA LEU A 115 -0.15 18.14 1.16
C LEU A 115 0.86 18.80 2.09
N THR A 116 0.72 18.51 3.38
CA THR A 116 1.63 19.05 4.39
C THR A 116 3.04 18.50 4.22
N ASP A 117 4.04 19.29 4.57
CA ASP A 117 5.42 18.85 4.61
C ASP A 117 5.80 18.19 5.94
N ALA A 118 4.85 18.14 6.88
CA ALA A 118 5.08 17.51 8.17
C ALA A 118 5.15 15.98 8.07
N ILE A 119 4.69 15.42 6.96
CA ILE A 119 4.71 13.98 6.70
C ILE A 119 5.78 13.72 5.65
N SER A 120 6.54 12.64 5.84
CA SER A 120 7.52 12.20 4.84
C SER A 120 6.80 11.45 3.73
N TRP A 121 6.70 12.09 2.58
CA TRP A 121 5.92 11.55 1.45
C TRP A 121 6.80 10.76 0.49
N LEU A 122 6.35 9.56 0.16
CA LEU A 122 6.88 8.79 -0.95
C LEU A 122 6.02 9.11 -2.16
N VAL A 123 6.60 9.76 -3.16
CA VAL A 123 5.88 10.19 -4.36
C VAL A 123 6.08 9.13 -5.43
N LEU A 124 5.05 8.35 -5.71
CA LEU A 124 5.18 7.14 -6.53
C LEU A 124 5.65 7.39 -7.95
N ASP A 125 5.19 8.47 -8.57
CA ASP A 125 5.55 8.79 -9.95
C ASP A 125 6.74 9.75 -10.06
N ASP A 126 7.42 10.00 -8.95
CA ASP A 126 8.69 10.71 -9.00
C ASP A 126 9.73 9.80 -9.65
N ARG A 127 10.57 10.39 -10.50
CA ARG A 127 11.51 9.61 -11.29
C ARG A 127 12.43 8.73 -10.46
N SER A 128 13.00 9.29 -9.40
CA SER A 128 13.91 8.52 -8.56
C SER A 128 13.18 7.40 -7.82
N THR A 129 11.95 7.63 -7.40
CA THR A 129 11.13 6.62 -6.76
C THR A 129 10.82 5.49 -7.73
N LEU A 130 10.43 5.82 -8.96
CA LEU A 130 10.15 4.81 -9.96
C LEU A 130 11.38 3.97 -10.28
N GLN A 131 12.54 4.60 -10.39
CA GLN A 131 13.77 3.87 -10.65
C GLN A 131 14.08 2.88 -9.54
N ARG A 132 13.93 3.31 -8.28
CA ARG A 132 14.16 2.41 -7.15
C ARG A 132 13.12 1.28 -7.09
N TYR A 133 11.87 1.62 -7.41
CA TYR A 133 10.80 0.64 -7.44
C TYR A 133 11.09 -0.47 -8.46
N LEU A 134 11.45 -0.06 -9.68
CA LEU A 134 11.69 -1.02 -10.75
C LEU A 134 12.96 -1.84 -10.53
N ALA A 135 13.95 -1.26 -9.86
CA ALA A 135 15.20 -1.96 -9.56
C ALA A 135 15.08 -2.89 -8.34
N GLY A 136 14.05 -2.71 -7.52
CA GLY A 136 13.89 -3.49 -6.30
C GLY A 136 13.38 -4.89 -6.55
N SER A 137 13.55 -5.74 -5.54
CA SER A 137 13.07 -7.11 -5.59
C SER A 137 11.56 -7.16 -5.39
N ASP A 138 10.89 -8.01 -6.14
CA ASP A 138 9.48 -8.27 -5.94
C ASP A 138 9.22 -9.57 -5.16
N ALA A 139 10.27 -10.15 -4.59
CA ALA A 139 10.16 -11.36 -3.78
C ALA A 139 9.45 -11.05 -2.45
N PRO A 140 8.82 -12.05 -1.84
CA PRO A 140 8.19 -11.85 -0.54
C PRO A 140 9.18 -11.28 0.48
N LEU A 141 8.65 -10.45 1.38
CA LEU A 141 9.47 -9.89 2.44
C LEU A 141 9.90 -10.97 3.40
N THR A 142 11.12 -10.85 3.90
CA THR A 142 11.65 -11.76 4.90
C THR A 142 11.72 -11.03 6.23
N GLU A 143 11.98 -11.80 7.28
CA GLU A 143 12.18 -11.20 8.59
C GLU A 143 13.35 -10.22 8.59
N ALA A 144 14.40 -10.54 7.83
CA ALA A 144 15.55 -9.65 7.71
C ALA A 144 15.18 -8.32 7.05
N ASP A 145 14.28 -8.34 6.07
CA ASP A 145 13.83 -7.12 5.41
C ASP A 145 13.13 -6.17 6.39
N GLN A 146 12.48 -6.74 7.39
CA GLN A 146 11.67 -5.97 8.33
C GLN A 146 12.40 -5.56 9.60
N LEU A 147 13.63 -5.98 9.77
CA LEU A 147 14.41 -5.56 10.92
C LEU A 147 14.76 -4.09 10.80
N PRO A 148 14.75 -3.35 11.92
CA PRO A 148 15.20 -1.96 11.90
C PRO A 148 16.62 -1.89 11.39
N LEU A 149 16.92 -0.84 10.65
CA LEU A 149 18.28 -0.60 10.26
C LEU A 149 19.11 -0.43 11.51
N ALA A 150 20.31 -0.98 11.50
CA ALA A 150 21.19 -0.88 12.65
C ALA A 150 21.42 0.59 12.98
N ALA A 151 21.10 0.93 14.19
CA ALA A 151 21.25 2.30 14.64
C ALA A 151 22.71 2.60 14.91
#